data_080c7fbcac5f832d19d1c4a0c88f6b9c
#
_entry.id   080c7fbcac5f832d19d1c4a0c88f6b9c
#
_cell.length_a   1.000
_cell.length_b   1.000
_cell.length_c   1.000
_cell.angle_alpha   90.00
_cell.angle_beta   90.00
_cell.angle_gamma   90.00
#
_symmetry.space_group_name_H-M   'P 1'
#
loop_
_entity.id
_entity.type
_entity.pdbx_description
1 polymer ?
#
loop_
_entity_poly.entity_id
_entity_poly.type
_entity_poly.pdbx_seq_one_letter_code
_entity_poly.pdbx_strand_id
1 'polypeptide(L)'
;LKVDSFLNHQIDVSFVCELGKEFYRLFKDENITKILTIEASGIGIACLTAQYFNVPVVFAKKTKTINIYSDTYNATVHSYTHKRDYDIVVSKDFLNKDDNVLIIDDFLAKGSALTALLMLIEKAGAKTAGAGIVIEKAYQGGGNLVRDMGIRVESLAKIKSISKKDGIVFCKQ
;
A
#
# COMPACT_ATOMS: atom_id res chain seq x y z
N LEU A 1 -15.47 7.02 -7.39
CA LEU A 1 -15.21 7.31 -5.98
C LEU A 1 -14.32 8.55 -5.89
N LYS A 2 -14.74 9.56 -5.15
CA LYS A 2 -14.03 10.83 -5.02
C LYS A 2 -13.58 10.99 -3.56
N VAL A 3 -12.27 11.06 -3.33
CA VAL A 3 -11.64 11.15 -2.00
C VAL A 3 -10.67 12.32 -1.90
N ASP A 4 -10.72 13.24 -2.88
CA ASP A 4 -9.76 14.31 -3.06
C ASP A 4 -9.73 15.29 -1.89
N SER A 5 -10.87 15.42 -1.18
CA SER A 5 -11.02 16.39 -0.09
C SER A 5 -10.44 15.92 1.26
N PHE A 6 -10.04 14.65 1.40
CA PHE A 6 -9.58 14.13 2.71
C PHE A 6 -8.44 13.11 2.62
N LEU A 7 -8.16 12.54 1.45
CA LEU A 7 -7.17 11.45 1.34
C LEU A 7 -6.13 11.66 0.24
N ASN A 8 -6.44 12.36 -0.86
CA ASN A 8 -5.61 12.35 -2.06
C ASN A 8 -5.04 13.73 -2.45
N HIS A 9 -5.85 14.75 -2.62
CA HIS A 9 -5.41 16.13 -2.89
C HIS A 9 -5.22 16.93 -1.61
N GLN A 10 -6.24 16.89 -0.77
CA GLN A 10 -6.19 17.40 0.58
C GLN A 10 -6.16 16.21 1.53
N ILE A 11 -5.29 16.27 2.53
CA ILE A 11 -5.23 15.27 3.59
C ILE A 11 -5.89 15.86 4.83
N ASP A 12 -6.97 15.22 5.29
CA ASP A 12 -7.52 15.47 6.61
C ASP A 12 -6.66 14.74 7.63
N VAL A 13 -5.74 15.50 8.25
CA VAL A 13 -4.73 14.94 9.15
C VAL A 13 -5.37 14.22 10.32
N SER A 14 -6.42 14.80 10.92
CA SER A 14 -7.11 14.18 12.06
C SER A 14 -7.74 12.84 11.67
N PHE A 15 -8.42 12.80 10.55
CA PHE A 15 -9.02 11.57 10.03
C PHE A 15 -7.95 10.52 9.69
N VAL A 16 -6.87 10.90 9.02
CA VAL A 16 -5.80 9.96 8.65
C VAL A 16 -5.02 9.46 9.88
N CYS A 17 -4.90 10.26 10.95
CA CYS A 17 -4.39 9.79 12.24
C CYS A 17 -5.25 8.64 12.80
N GLU A 18 -6.59 8.75 12.74
CA GLU A 18 -7.46 7.66 13.22
C GLU A 18 -7.34 6.40 12.33
N LEU A 19 -7.13 6.55 11.01
CA LEU A 19 -6.81 5.42 10.15
C LEU A 19 -5.49 4.75 10.57
N GLY A 20 -4.46 5.54 10.86
CA GLY A 20 -3.15 5.05 11.32
C GLY A 20 -3.26 4.29 12.65
N LYS A 21 -4.07 4.80 13.59
CA LYS A 21 -4.36 4.13 14.86
C LYS A 21 -5.07 2.80 14.65
N GLU A 22 -6.01 2.74 13.71
CA GLU A 22 -6.71 1.48 13.41
C GLU A 22 -5.77 0.46 12.75
N PHE A 23 -4.89 0.86 11.84
CA PHE A 23 -3.84 -0.03 11.32
C PHE A 23 -2.91 -0.53 12.44
N TYR A 24 -2.54 0.33 13.38
CA TYR A 24 -1.77 -0.10 14.55
C TYR A 24 -2.53 -1.15 15.35
N ARG A 25 -3.82 -0.94 15.65
CA ARG A 25 -4.66 -1.91 16.36
C ARG A 25 -4.67 -3.28 15.68
N LEU A 26 -4.71 -3.29 14.34
CA LEU A 26 -4.76 -4.52 13.54
C LEU A 26 -3.42 -5.26 13.47
N PHE A 27 -2.29 -4.54 13.49
CA PHE A 27 -0.97 -5.11 13.22
C PHE A 27 0.03 -4.98 14.40
N LYS A 28 -0.38 -4.49 15.57
CA LYS A 28 0.54 -4.22 16.71
C LYS A 28 1.34 -5.44 17.18
N ASP A 29 0.83 -6.64 16.96
CA ASP A 29 1.45 -7.88 17.42
C ASP A 29 2.42 -8.50 16.38
N GLU A 30 2.62 -7.84 15.23
CA GLU A 30 3.42 -8.35 14.10
C GLU A 30 4.90 -7.96 14.12
N ASN A 31 5.39 -7.31 15.18
CA ASN A 31 6.80 -6.87 15.28
C ASN A 31 7.29 -6.08 14.04
N ILE A 32 6.51 -5.12 13.58
CA ILE A 32 6.84 -4.29 12.43
C ILE A 32 8.13 -3.52 12.69
N THR A 33 9.06 -3.53 11.73
CA THR A 33 10.29 -2.74 11.77
C THR A 33 10.30 -1.60 10.77
N LYS A 34 9.42 -1.67 9.77
CA LYS A 34 9.38 -0.71 8.67
C LYS A 34 8.02 -0.65 8.01
N ILE A 35 7.61 0.54 7.58
CA ILE A 35 6.45 0.70 6.70
C ILE A 35 6.93 1.01 5.29
N LEU A 36 6.35 0.32 4.31
CA LEU A 36 6.59 0.54 2.88
C LEU A 36 5.31 1.04 2.21
N THR A 37 5.45 2.03 1.36
CA THR A 37 4.36 2.53 0.52
C THR A 37 4.86 2.90 -0.88
N ILE A 38 3.99 3.48 -1.70
CA ILE A 38 4.33 3.99 -3.03
C ILE A 38 3.94 5.47 -3.16
N GLU A 39 4.76 6.27 -3.85
CA GLU A 39 4.42 7.67 -4.11
C GLU A 39 3.18 7.80 -5.03
N ALA A 40 2.30 8.80 -4.82
CA ALA A 40 2.43 9.87 -3.83
C ALA A 40 1.43 9.71 -2.67
N SER A 41 0.18 9.29 -2.92
CA SER A 41 -0.95 9.35 -1.98
C SER A 41 -0.77 8.48 -0.73
N GLY A 42 -0.08 7.35 -0.85
CA GLY A 42 0.22 6.48 0.28
C GLY A 42 1.16 7.09 1.33
N ILE A 43 2.01 8.07 0.95
CA ILE A 43 3.06 8.59 1.84
C ILE A 43 2.49 9.23 3.11
N GLY A 44 1.49 10.09 2.96
CA GLY A 44 0.87 10.77 4.12
C GLY A 44 0.26 9.78 5.11
N ILE A 45 -0.45 8.78 4.59
CA ILE A 45 -1.08 7.73 5.40
C ILE A 45 -0.02 6.89 6.11
N ALA A 46 1.02 6.47 5.38
CA ALA A 46 2.12 5.68 5.90
C ALA A 46 2.86 6.43 7.04
N CYS A 47 3.14 7.73 6.88
CA CYS A 47 3.79 8.53 7.90
C CYS A 47 2.97 8.64 9.19
N LEU A 48 1.66 8.90 9.07
CA LEU A 48 0.78 8.99 10.23
C LEU A 48 0.53 7.61 10.90
N THR A 49 0.60 6.53 10.13
CA THR A 49 0.56 5.16 10.67
C THR A 49 1.87 4.83 11.40
N ALA A 50 3.01 5.17 10.81
CA ALA A 50 4.34 4.84 11.32
C ALA A 50 4.62 5.41 12.71
N GLN A 51 4.05 6.57 13.05
CA GLN A 51 4.20 7.17 14.38
C GLN A 51 3.69 6.26 15.50
N TYR A 52 2.64 5.46 15.26
CA TYR A 52 2.11 4.53 16.26
C TYR A 52 2.99 3.28 16.43
N PHE A 53 3.70 2.86 15.37
CA PHE A 53 4.66 1.76 15.42
C PHE A 53 6.06 2.22 15.85
N ASN A 54 6.33 3.53 15.82
CA ASN A 54 7.66 4.12 16.05
C ASN A 54 8.73 3.54 15.12
N VAL A 55 8.42 3.45 13.82
CA VAL A 55 9.30 2.88 12.78
C VAL A 55 9.44 3.83 11.59
N PRO A 56 10.52 3.71 10.80
CA PRO A 56 10.68 4.52 9.60
C PRO A 56 9.70 4.13 8.49
N VAL A 57 9.44 5.09 7.60
CA VAL A 57 8.70 4.89 6.36
C VAL A 57 9.66 4.93 5.19
N VAL A 58 9.57 3.94 4.32
CA VAL A 58 10.21 3.92 3.00
C VAL A 58 9.12 4.01 1.95
N PHE A 59 9.35 4.78 0.91
CA PHE A 59 8.41 4.82 -0.21
C PHE A 59 9.11 4.49 -1.53
N ALA A 60 8.46 3.64 -2.32
CA ALA A 60 8.89 3.33 -3.66
C ALA A 60 8.64 4.53 -4.58
N LYS A 61 9.67 4.93 -5.32
CA LYS A 61 9.60 6.02 -6.30
C LYS A 61 9.26 5.47 -7.67
N LYS A 62 8.41 6.18 -8.39
CA LYS A 62 8.12 5.89 -9.80
C LYS A 62 9.27 6.38 -10.67
N THR A 63 9.75 5.55 -11.56
CA THR A 63 10.81 5.91 -12.51
C THR A 63 10.42 5.53 -13.92
N LYS A 64 10.98 6.25 -14.89
CA LYS A 64 10.82 5.95 -16.32
C LYS A 64 11.93 5.09 -16.88
N THR A 65 13.03 4.91 -16.13
CA THR A 65 14.25 4.23 -16.60
C THR A 65 14.90 3.44 -15.47
N ILE A 66 15.03 2.13 -15.65
CA ILE A 66 15.66 1.21 -14.68
C ILE A 66 17.19 1.45 -14.58
N ASN A 67 17.84 2.01 -15.60
CA ASN A 67 19.29 2.02 -15.75
C ASN A 67 20.06 3.03 -14.91
N ILE A 68 19.42 3.81 -14.02
CA ILE A 68 20.10 4.93 -13.34
C ILE A 68 20.53 4.60 -11.91
N TYR A 69 20.07 3.48 -11.32
CA TYR A 69 20.32 3.19 -9.91
C TYR A 69 20.86 1.77 -9.72
N SER A 70 22.18 1.62 -9.72
CA SER A 70 22.86 0.33 -9.48
C SER A 70 22.58 -0.26 -8.11
N ASP A 71 22.14 0.57 -7.15
CA ASP A 71 21.93 0.19 -5.76
C ASP A 71 20.44 0.26 -5.34
N THR A 72 19.54 -0.17 -6.22
CA THR A 72 18.10 -0.22 -5.95
C THR A 72 17.50 -1.59 -6.22
N TYR A 73 16.45 -1.90 -5.46
CA TYR A 73 15.46 -2.91 -5.87
C TYR A 73 14.46 -2.24 -6.81
N ASN A 74 14.03 -2.95 -7.84
CA ASN A 74 13.07 -2.46 -8.82
C ASN A 74 11.96 -3.49 -9.06
N ALA A 75 10.77 -3.01 -9.40
CA ALA A 75 9.64 -3.81 -9.83
C ALA A 75 8.79 -3.04 -10.83
N THR A 76 8.14 -3.74 -11.76
CA THR A 76 7.26 -3.13 -12.77
C THR A 76 5.80 -3.19 -12.29
N VAL A 77 5.12 -2.07 -12.36
CA VAL A 77 3.68 -1.96 -12.11
C VAL A 77 2.94 -1.89 -13.43
N HIS A 78 2.07 -2.85 -13.68
CA HIS A 78 1.18 -2.84 -14.84
C HIS A 78 -0.05 -1.96 -14.57
N SER A 79 -0.08 -0.77 -15.17
CA SER A 79 -1.22 0.15 -15.03
C SER A 79 -2.33 -0.17 -16.00
N TYR A 80 -3.38 -0.82 -15.53
CA TYR A 80 -4.59 -1.08 -16.32
C TYR A 80 -5.40 0.17 -16.64
N THR A 81 -5.27 1.23 -15.85
CA THR A 81 -6.01 2.48 -16.03
C THR A 81 -5.39 3.35 -17.14
N HIS A 82 -4.06 3.37 -17.23
CA HIS A 82 -3.34 4.20 -18.18
C HIS A 82 -2.75 3.41 -19.34
N LYS A 83 -2.93 2.07 -19.39
CA LYS A 83 -2.34 1.15 -20.39
C LYS A 83 -0.83 1.38 -20.58
N ARG A 84 -0.13 1.72 -19.51
CA ARG A 84 1.32 1.96 -19.50
C ARG A 84 1.91 1.31 -18.26
N ASP A 85 2.99 0.61 -18.47
CA ASP A 85 3.81 0.09 -17.40
C ASP A 85 4.73 1.21 -16.90
N TYR A 86 5.00 1.19 -15.61
CA TYR A 86 6.01 2.02 -14.99
C TYR A 86 6.77 1.22 -13.94
N ASP A 87 8.02 1.58 -13.75
CA ASP A 87 8.86 0.93 -12.77
C ASP A 87 8.81 1.70 -11.45
N ILE A 88 8.92 0.95 -10.38
CA ILE A 88 9.11 1.48 -9.03
C ILE A 88 10.44 1.01 -8.47
N VAL A 89 11.08 1.86 -7.69
CA VAL A 89 12.40 1.60 -7.13
C VAL A 89 12.48 1.97 -5.65
N VAL A 90 13.25 1.20 -4.90
CA VAL A 90 13.65 1.49 -3.50
C VAL A 90 15.15 1.29 -3.39
N SER A 91 15.87 2.22 -2.71
CA SER A 91 17.28 2.03 -2.41
C SER A 91 17.50 0.85 -1.48
N LYS A 92 18.55 0.06 -1.75
CA LYS A 92 18.98 -1.06 -0.90
C LYS A 92 19.43 -0.63 0.48
N ASP A 93 19.84 0.63 0.64
CA ASP A 93 20.23 1.19 1.94
C ASP A 93 19.06 1.25 2.93
N PHE A 94 17.81 1.26 2.43
CA PHE A 94 16.62 1.49 3.26
C PHE A 94 15.71 0.27 3.38
N LEU A 95 16.00 -0.82 2.70
CA LEU A 95 15.23 -2.07 2.77
C LEU A 95 16.17 -3.26 2.72
N ASN A 96 16.12 -4.12 3.73
CA ASN A 96 17.04 -5.26 3.84
C ASN A 96 16.38 -6.49 4.49
N LYS A 97 17.11 -7.61 4.55
CA LYS A 97 16.63 -8.92 5.00
C LYS A 97 16.15 -8.98 6.44
N ASP A 98 16.58 -8.05 7.28
CA ASP A 98 16.24 -8.03 8.71
C ASP A 98 14.93 -7.27 8.96
N ASP A 99 14.36 -6.66 7.93
CA ASP A 99 13.09 -5.93 8.02
C ASP A 99 11.88 -6.87 8.06
N ASN A 100 10.90 -6.50 8.88
CA ASN A 100 9.55 -7.02 8.86
C ASN A 100 8.60 -5.90 8.46
N VAL A 101 8.13 -5.94 7.23
CA VAL A 101 7.54 -4.81 6.51
C VAL A 101 6.03 -4.86 6.53
N LEU A 102 5.40 -3.77 6.98
CA LEU A 102 3.98 -3.50 6.75
C LEU A 102 3.82 -2.59 5.54
N ILE A 103 3.07 -3.02 4.54
CA ILE A 103 2.68 -2.16 3.42
C ILE A 103 1.47 -1.33 3.81
N ILE A 104 1.49 -0.01 3.54
CA ILE A 104 0.34 0.89 3.71
C ILE A 104 0.05 1.58 2.39
N ASP A 105 -1.20 1.56 1.93
CA ASP A 105 -1.61 2.23 0.70
C ASP A 105 -3.05 2.77 0.80
N ASP A 106 -3.39 3.75 -0.07
CA ASP A 106 -4.71 4.37 -0.11
C ASP A 106 -5.77 3.47 -0.78
N PHE A 107 -5.45 2.89 -1.94
CA PHE A 107 -6.37 2.07 -2.72
C PHE A 107 -5.82 0.71 -3.12
N LEU A 108 -6.67 -0.30 -3.00
CA LEU A 108 -6.44 -1.61 -3.61
C LEU A 108 -7.52 -1.88 -4.66
N ALA A 109 -7.12 -1.88 -5.91
CA ALA A 109 -7.98 -2.14 -7.06
C ALA A 109 -7.69 -3.54 -7.67
N LYS A 110 -6.86 -3.62 -8.69
CA LYS A 110 -6.43 -4.88 -9.33
C LYS A 110 -5.22 -5.53 -8.67
N GLY A 111 -4.58 -4.84 -7.72
CA GLY A 111 -3.45 -5.38 -6.96
C GLY A 111 -2.07 -5.13 -7.55
N SER A 112 -1.95 -4.50 -8.73
CA SER A 112 -0.66 -4.36 -9.42
C SER A 112 0.40 -3.60 -8.59
N ALA A 113 0.02 -2.48 -7.95
CA ALA A 113 0.95 -1.73 -7.11
C ALA A 113 1.36 -2.55 -5.87
N LEU A 114 0.39 -3.18 -5.21
CA LEU A 114 0.66 -4.01 -4.03
C LEU A 114 1.56 -5.21 -4.37
N THR A 115 1.30 -5.90 -5.49
CA THR A 115 2.15 -7.00 -5.96
C THR A 115 3.57 -6.52 -6.26
N ALA A 116 3.73 -5.35 -6.88
CA ALA A 116 5.06 -4.80 -7.14
C ALA A 116 5.80 -4.42 -5.84
N LEU A 117 5.12 -3.90 -4.83
CA LEU A 117 5.72 -3.66 -3.52
C LEU A 117 6.14 -4.96 -2.83
N LEU A 118 5.34 -6.02 -2.94
CA LEU A 118 5.71 -7.36 -2.44
C LEU A 118 6.96 -7.89 -3.13
N MET A 119 7.09 -7.70 -4.45
CA MET A 119 8.31 -8.08 -5.19
C MET A 119 9.55 -7.31 -4.71
N LEU A 120 9.43 -6.03 -4.32
CA LEU A 120 10.56 -5.28 -3.74
C LEU A 120 10.99 -5.87 -2.39
N ILE A 121 10.02 -6.22 -1.53
CA ILE A 121 10.28 -6.85 -0.23
C ILE A 121 10.97 -8.21 -0.42
N GLU A 122 10.48 -9.03 -1.34
CA GLU A 122 11.07 -10.32 -1.68
C GLU A 122 12.51 -10.16 -2.19
N LYS A 123 12.77 -9.23 -3.11
CA LYS A 123 14.12 -8.94 -3.63
C LYS A 123 15.09 -8.46 -2.55
N ALA A 124 14.59 -7.80 -1.51
CA ALA A 124 15.38 -7.39 -0.35
C ALA A 124 15.64 -8.55 0.61
N GLY A 125 14.99 -9.70 0.45
CA GLY A 125 15.02 -10.81 1.39
C GLY A 125 14.28 -10.51 2.69
N ALA A 126 13.49 -9.43 2.74
CA ALA A 126 12.74 -8.99 3.90
C ALA A 126 11.45 -9.82 4.09
N LYS A 127 10.87 -9.74 5.29
CA LYS A 127 9.59 -10.38 5.59
C LYS A 127 8.44 -9.40 5.32
N THR A 128 7.31 -9.92 4.87
CA THR A 128 6.05 -9.17 4.76
C THR A 128 5.16 -9.50 5.94
N ALA A 129 4.89 -8.53 6.81
CA ALA A 129 3.94 -8.67 7.92
C ALA A 129 2.49 -8.64 7.42
N GLY A 130 2.23 -7.87 6.37
CA GLY A 130 0.93 -7.73 5.75
C GLY A 130 0.77 -6.42 4.99
N ALA A 131 -0.46 -6.14 4.60
CA ALA A 131 -0.82 -4.89 3.93
C ALA A 131 -2.06 -4.26 4.59
N GLY A 132 -1.97 -2.99 4.96
CA GLY A 132 -3.05 -2.13 5.42
C GLY A 132 -3.51 -1.21 4.28
N ILE A 133 -4.77 -1.32 3.91
CA ILE A 133 -5.37 -0.59 2.79
C ILE A 133 -6.53 0.26 3.28
N VAL A 134 -6.55 1.54 2.93
CA VAL A 134 -7.68 2.38 3.34
C VAL A 134 -8.95 1.96 2.61
N ILE A 135 -8.91 1.85 1.28
CA ILE A 135 -10.09 1.51 0.46
C ILE A 135 -9.78 0.37 -0.51
N GLU A 136 -10.43 -0.77 -0.33
CA GLU A 136 -10.37 -1.90 -1.27
C GLU A 136 -11.60 -1.88 -2.20
N LYS A 137 -11.35 -1.85 -3.50
CA LYS A 137 -12.38 -2.07 -4.52
C LYS A 137 -12.52 -3.58 -4.76
N ALA A 138 -13.21 -4.28 -3.84
CA ALA A 138 -13.27 -5.74 -3.81
C ALA A 138 -13.78 -6.36 -5.12
N TYR A 139 -14.66 -5.64 -5.84
CA TYR A 139 -15.17 -6.06 -7.16
C TYR A 139 -14.10 -6.11 -8.27
N GLN A 140 -12.88 -5.61 -8.02
CA GLN A 140 -11.76 -5.66 -8.97
C GLN A 140 -10.80 -6.84 -8.70
N GLY A 141 -10.98 -7.56 -7.61
CA GLY A 141 -10.31 -8.83 -7.34
C GLY A 141 -8.88 -8.76 -6.80
N GLY A 142 -8.25 -7.57 -6.74
CA GLY A 142 -6.84 -7.45 -6.32
C GLY A 142 -6.60 -7.89 -4.87
N GLY A 143 -7.56 -7.65 -3.98
CA GLY A 143 -7.47 -8.11 -2.60
C GLY A 143 -7.46 -9.64 -2.48
N ASN A 144 -8.30 -10.31 -3.25
CA ASN A 144 -8.32 -11.78 -3.27
C ASN A 144 -7.00 -12.32 -3.86
N LEU A 145 -6.54 -11.75 -4.98
CA LEU A 145 -5.26 -12.14 -5.57
C LEU A 145 -4.12 -12.15 -4.54
N VAL A 146 -4.00 -11.10 -3.75
CA VAL A 146 -2.90 -10.97 -2.77
C VAL A 146 -3.12 -11.90 -1.56
N ARG A 147 -4.37 -12.07 -1.10
CA ARG A 147 -4.68 -13.03 -0.03
C ARG A 147 -4.41 -14.47 -0.45
N ASP A 148 -4.68 -14.83 -1.72
CA ASP A 148 -4.38 -16.16 -2.28
C ASP A 148 -2.87 -16.44 -2.35
N MET A 149 -2.02 -15.40 -2.35
CA MET A 149 -0.57 -15.50 -2.18
C MET A 149 -0.14 -15.74 -0.72
N GLY A 150 -1.07 -15.86 0.21
CA GLY A 150 -0.80 -16.04 1.63
C GLY A 150 -0.50 -14.75 2.39
N ILE A 151 -0.68 -13.59 1.79
CA ILE A 151 -0.43 -12.29 2.42
C ILE A 151 -1.68 -11.80 3.17
N ARG A 152 -1.50 -11.44 4.44
CA ARG A 152 -2.55 -10.79 5.22
C ARG A 152 -2.85 -9.40 4.66
N VAL A 153 -4.11 -9.15 4.28
CA VAL A 153 -4.57 -7.85 3.78
C VAL A 153 -5.77 -7.39 4.61
N GLU A 154 -5.57 -6.31 5.34
CA GLU A 154 -6.60 -5.62 6.12
C GLU A 154 -7.03 -4.35 5.39
N SER A 155 -8.30 -4.25 5.07
CA SER A 155 -8.87 -3.11 4.35
C SER A 155 -9.92 -2.43 5.22
N LEU A 156 -9.73 -1.13 5.53
CA LEU A 156 -10.62 -0.40 6.43
C LEU A 156 -12.01 -0.17 5.82
N ALA A 157 -12.05 -0.02 4.49
CA ALA A 157 -13.31 0.04 3.74
C ALA A 157 -13.26 -0.89 2.53
N LYS A 158 -14.14 -1.89 2.47
CA LYS A 158 -14.26 -2.81 1.33
C LYS A 158 -15.51 -2.50 0.53
N ILE A 159 -15.32 -2.03 -0.70
CA ILE A 159 -16.42 -1.68 -1.62
C ILE A 159 -16.77 -2.90 -2.46
N LYS A 160 -18.02 -3.36 -2.32
CA LYS A 160 -18.59 -4.47 -3.08
C LYS A 160 -18.96 -4.07 -4.51
N SER A 161 -19.55 -2.88 -4.67
CA SER A 161 -19.96 -2.36 -5.98
C SER A 161 -20.17 -0.85 -5.94
N ILE A 162 -20.11 -0.23 -7.11
CA ILE A 162 -20.46 1.19 -7.33
C ILE A 162 -21.37 1.26 -8.53
N SER A 163 -22.58 1.81 -8.37
CA SER A 163 -23.52 2.02 -9.47
C SER A 163 -24.21 3.39 -9.34
N LYS A 164 -24.79 3.87 -10.44
CA LYS A 164 -25.61 5.08 -10.40
C LYS A 164 -26.89 4.89 -9.60
N LYS A 165 -27.42 3.67 -9.59
CA LYS A 165 -28.69 3.33 -8.95
C LYS A 165 -28.53 3.14 -7.44
N ASP A 166 -27.51 2.39 -7.03
CA ASP A 166 -27.37 1.94 -5.63
C ASP A 166 -26.28 2.71 -4.87
N GLY A 167 -25.56 3.64 -5.56
CA GLY A 167 -24.43 4.35 -4.97
C GLY A 167 -23.25 3.43 -4.70
N ILE A 168 -22.63 3.60 -3.53
CA ILE A 168 -21.54 2.78 -3.03
C ILE A 168 -22.11 1.73 -2.08
N VAL A 169 -21.88 0.46 -2.40
CA VAL A 169 -22.26 -0.66 -1.55
C VAL A 169 -21.00 -1.27 -0.93
N PHE A 170 -20.96 -1.39 0.39
CA PHE A 170 -19.85 -2.00 1.11
C PHE A 170 -20.03 -3.51 1.28
N CYS A 171 -18.94 -4.24 1.40
CA CYS A 171 -18.96 -5.62 1.88
C CYS A 171 -19.37 -5.63 3.36
N LYS A 172 -20.05 -6.69 3.81
CA LYS A 172 -20.19 -6.95 5.25
C LYS A 172 -18.78 -7.30 5.78
N GLN A 173 -18.36 -6.63 6.78
CA GLN A 173 -17.16 -6.94 7.56
C GLN A 173 -17.53 -7.82 8.74
#